data_9ea6faa757439703e616d56e6e3061c2
#
_entry.id   9ea6faa757439703e616d56e6e3061c2
#
_cell.length_a   1.000
_cell.length_b   1.000
_cell.length_c   1.000
_cell.angle_alpha   90.00
_cell.angle_beta   90.00
_cell.angle_gamma   90.00
#
_symmetry.space_group_name_H-M   'P 1'
#
loop_
_entity.id
_entity.type
_entity.pdbx_description
1 polymer ?
#
loop_
_entity_poly.entity_id
_entity_poly.type
_entity_poly.pdbx_seq_one_letter_code
_entity_poly.pdbx_strand_id
1 'polypeptide(L)'
;MCTTMIITNGATLDGSMMVTHSDDNELSDQRIIYVPAQHHAPGSLRGVVDGSSDPYPRLVSKARGPGYEMAGRPDTPLIGRIPQVAHTYAYFDGSYGIMNEHNLMMGECTNGARFQPPHVSQEEAEKTGKHCRLFYSAELSRVALERCTTARAAVETMGGLIDKYGYFSTGETLLVGDENEAWVFEMCALPDEEFHSAWIAQRVPDGTVFVAANEFRIREIRPGAEDQMFSDKLLAGLEKVGWAKPGQGPVDWLRAVSEGEYAHPYYSLRRVWRVFDRVNPDLGLSPWVSGGGYTTDYPFSVAPRAKLTRDDVIALYRDHYEGTQFDLTKGVAAGPYGDPNRYIGPYDGAQNNVSDEKLYGAWERAISIFYQGYTYVAQTRPDAPGLTKGMLWYGPDVAYTSCFVPFPSKALQLPHNYQIGDPQRFSRDAAWWAFDFVANWARLNYQRMCQVDILPLQRELESRQAKEVEEWDRRFSEGGSLEELTRLCEHNAAQVVAAWWELADDLIARYSDGYINLPGRAGQPPAPVPVGYPSQWLGLTDYRDGPVSYDMKL
;
A
#
# COMPACT_ATOMS: atom_id res chain seq x y z
N MET A 1 5.15 3.32 -4.91
CA MET A 1 5.24 4.42 -3.92
C MET A 1 4.01 4.34 -3.03
N CYS A 2 4.18 4.16 -1.73
CA CYS A 2 3.15 3.57 -0.87
C CYS A 2 2.86 4.42 0.36
N THR A 3 1.72 4.17 1.02
CA THR A 3 1.42 4.61 2.38
C THR A 3 1.16 3.36 3.21
N THR A 4 1.79 3.24 4.37
CA THR A 4 1.67 2.05 5.20
C THR A 4 1.58 2.43 6.68
N MET A 5 0.77 1.70 7.44
CA MET A 5 0.51 2.01 8.85
C MET A 5 0.52 0.75 9.72
N ILE A 6 0.87 0.93 10.99
CA ILE A 6 0.61 -0.02 12.06
C ILE A 6 -0.34 0.64 13.06
N ILE A 7 -1.40 -0.05 13.42
CA ILE A 7 -2.30 0.33 14.51
C ILE A 7 -2.23 -0.80 15.54
N THR A 8 -1.61 -0.53 16.68
CA THR A 8 -1.37 -1.54 17.69
C THR A 8 -2.63 -1.84 18.54
N ASN A 9 -2.64 -2.95 19.23
CA ASN A 9 -3.79 -3.46 20.00
C ASN A 9 -4.42 -2.43 20.94
N GLY A 10 -3.59 -1.70 21.68
CA GLY A 10 -4.06 -0.66 22.60
C GLY A 10 -4.68 0.55 21.92
N ALA A 11 -4.41 0.77 20.63
CA ALA A 11 -4.93 1.87 19.83
C ALA A 11 -6.26 1.53 19.12
N THR A 12 -6.68 0.27 19.11
CA THR A 12 -7.91 -0.20 18.44
C THR A 12 -9.05 -0.45 19.41
N LEU A 13 -10.28 -0.30 18.94
CA LEU A 13 -11.48 -0.45 19.76
C LEU A 13 -11.70 -1.90 20.20
N ASP A 14 -11.44 -2.85 19.30
CA ASP A 14 -11.63 -4.29 19.48
C ASP A 14 -10.37 -5.03 19.93
N GLY A 15 -9.28 -4.30 20.23
CA GLY A 15 -8.01 -4.89 20.63
C GLY A 15 -7.24 -5.58 19.50
N SER A 16 -7.64 -5.40 18.26
CA SER A 16 -6.94 -5.98 17.11
C SER A 16 -5.62 -5.28 16.81
N MET A 17 -4.65 -6.02 16.27
CA MET A 17 -3.48 -5.47 15.58
C MET A 17 -3.82 -5.29 14.11
N MET A 18 -3.44 -4.16 13.52
CA MET A 18 -3.60 -3.93 12.08
C MET A 18 -2.29 -3.50 11.45
N VAL A 19 -1.96 -4.11 10.32
CA VAL A 19 -0.89 -3.69 9.41
C VAL A 19 -1.51 -3.40 8.06
N THR A 20 -1.18 -2.27 7.47
CA THR A 20 -1.85 -1.78 6.27
C THR A 20 -0.85 -1.40 5.19
N HIS A 21 -1.32 -1.33 3.96
CA HIS A 21 -0.51 -0.92 2.82
C HIS A 21 -1.39 -0.45 1.66
N SER A 22 -0.96 0.59 0.96
CA SER A 22 -1.42 0.88 -0.39
C SER A 22 -0.26 0.67 -1.37
N ASP A 23 -0.48 -0.09 -2.44
CA ASP A 23 0.48 -0.23 -3.55
C ASP A 23 0.19 0.85 -4.59
N ASP A 24 0.94 1.94 -4.52
CA ASP A 24 0.73 3.10 -5.40
C ASP A 24 1.72 3.01 -6.57
N ASN A 25 1.33 2.29 -7.60
CA ASN A 25 2.15 1.99 -8.76
C ASN A 25 1.32 2.04 -10.04
N GLU A 26 1.81 2.75 -11.05
CA GLU A 26 1.13 2.98 -12.34
C GLU A 26 0.89 1.70 -13.15
N LEU A 27 1.71 0.69 -12.96
CA LEU A 27 1.60 -0.61 -13.62
C LEU A 27 1.57 -1.74 -12.58
N SER A 28 0.75 -1.58 -11.55
CA SER A 28 0.58 -2.57 -10.50
C SER A 28 0.23 -3.95 -11.04
N ASP A 29 0.74 -4.98 -10.38
CA ASP A 29 0.21 -6.33 -10.59
C ASP A 29 -1.22 -6.35 -10.02
N GLN A 30 -2.21 -6.53 -10.89
CA GLN A 30 -3.62 -6.49 -10.53
C GLN A 30 -4.08 -7.72 -9.73
N ARG A 31 -3.21 -8.73 -9.60
CA ARG A 31 -3.53 -9.98 -8.94
C ARG A 31 -3.23 -9.92 -7.45
N ILE A 32 -4.15 -10.40 -6.64
CA ILE A 32 -3.84 -10.91 -5.30
C ILE A 32 -3.74 -12.43 -5.39
N ILE A 33 -2.65 -13.01 -4.95
CA ILE A 33 -2.32 -14.42 -5.17
C ILE A 33 -2.39 -15.18 -3.86
N TYR A 34 -3.05 -16.33 -3.87
CA TYR A 34 -2.94 -17.31 -2.81
C TYR A 34 -1.76 -18.27 -3.08
N VAL A 35 -0.83 -18.32 -2.15
CA VAL A 35 0.30 -19.25 -2.18
C VAL A 35 0.02 -20.37 -1.17
N PRO A 36 -0.13 -21.63 -1.59
CA PRO A 36 -0.46 -22.73 -0.68
C PRO A 36 0.73 -23.12 0.19
N ALA A 37 0.44 -23.65 1.38
CA ALA A 37 1.43 -24.31 2.23
C ALA A 37 2.03 -25.52 1.51
N GLN A 38 3.34 -25.78 1.70
CA GLN A 38 4.05 -26.86 1.02
C GLN A 38 5.03 -27.58 1.94
N HIS A 39 5.19 -28.88 1.72
CA HIS A 39 6.26 -29.67 2.30
C HIS A 39 7.40 -29.83 1.29
N HIS A 40 8.62 -29.67 1.75
CA HIS A 40 9.82 -29.71 0.93
C HIS A 40 10.74 -30.85 1.34
N ALA A 41 11.37 -31.51 0.35
CA ALA A 41 12.34 -32.55 0.61
C ALA A 41 13.60 -32.00 1.31
N PRO A 42 14.28 -32.79 2.16
CA PRO A 42 15.53 -32.36 2.76
C PRO A 42 16.57 -31.94 1.70
N GLY A 43 17.24 -30.81 1.94
CA GLY A 43 18.24 -30.27 1.01
C GLY A 43 17.65 -29.48 -0.17
N SER A 44 16.33 -29.29 -0.23
CA SER A 44 15.70 -28.42 -1.24
C SER A 44 16.24 -27.00 -1.16
N LEU A 45 16.22 -26.31 -2.30
CA LEU A 45 16.62 -24.91 -2.43
C LEU A 45 15.42 -24.06 -2.89
N ARG A 46 15.24 -22.92 -2.26
CA ARG A 46 14.30 -21.88 -2.67
C ARG A 46 14.97 -20.91 -3.64
N GLY A 47 14.37 -20.73 -4.82
CA GLY A 47 14.83 -19.70 -5.77
C GLY A 47 14.54 -18.29 -5.26
N VAL A 48 15.47 -17.38 -5.54
CA VAL A 48 15.33 -15.93 -5.31
C VAL A 48 15.31 -15.24 -6.66
N VAL A 49 14.35 -14.35 -6.86
CA VAL A 49 14.15 -13.59 -8.11
C VAL A 49 14.50 -12.13 -7.91
N ASP A 50 14.77 -11.40 -9.00
CA ASP A 50 14.80 -9.96 -8.99
C ASP A 50 13.37 -9.42 -8.91
N GLY A 51 12.98 -8.95 -7.72
CA GLY A 51 11.66 -8.38 -7.45
C GLY A 51 11.66 -6.85 -7.40
N SER A 52 12.75 -6.18 -7.78
CA SER A 52 12.89 -4.73 -7.70
C SER A 52 12.31 -3.99 -8.91
N SER A 53 12.19 -4.67 -10.04
CA SER A 53 11.60 -4.06 -11.22
C SER A 53 10.08 -4.09 -11.14
N ASP A 54 9.46 -2.98 -11.52
CA ASP A 54 8.01 -2.81 -11.54
C ASP A 54 7.28 -3.32 -12.78
N PRO A 55 7.93 -3.94 -13.81
CA PRO A 55 7.17 -4.41 -14.93
C PRO A 55 6.19 -5.50 -14.47
N TYR A 56 4.94 -5.30 -14.83
CA TYR A 56 3.90 -6.32 -14.71
C TYR A 56 4.19 -7.51 -15.64
N PRO A 57 4.02 -8.73 -15.20
CA PRO A 57 3.79 -9.19 -13.81
C PRO A 57 5.09 -9.22 -13.00
N ARG A 58 5.04 -8.83 -11.73
CA ARG A 58 6.24 -8.83 -10.87
C ARG A 58 6.87 -10.21 -10.70
N LEU A 59 6.05 -11.23 -10.61
CA LEU A 59 6.49 -12.61 -10.44
C LEU A 59 5.65 -13.56 -11.26
N VAL A 60 6.30 -14.28 -12.14
CA VAL A 60 5.75 -15.47 -12.81
C VAL A 60 6.58 -16.66 -12.36
N SER A 61 5.95 -17.69 -11.79
CA SER A 61 6.64 -18.88 -11.35
C SER A 61 5.70 -20.07 -11.21
N LYS A 62 5.98 -21.15 -11.95
CA LYS A 62 5.24 -22.41 -11.82
C LYS A 62 5.57 -23.17 -10.54
N ALA A 63 6.73 -22.88 -9.95
CA ALA A 63 7.26 -23.63 -8.81
C ALA A 63 6.72 -23.17 -7.45
N ARG A 64 6.26 -21.91 -7.32
CA ARG A 64 5.82 -21.34 -6.04
C ARG A 64 4.35 -21.53 -5.74
N GLY A 65 3.53 -21.55 -6.76
CA GLY A 65 2.09 -21.71 -6.60
C GLY A 65 1.36 -21.43 -7.92
N PRO A 66 0.16 -22.02 -8.08
CA PRO A 66 -0.60 -21.91 -9.34
C PRO A 66 -1.01 -20.47 -9.68
N GLY A 67 -1.22 -19.61 -8.68
CA GLY A 67 -1.59 -18.21 -8.89
C GLY A 67 -0.53 -17.36 -9.58
N TYR A 68 0.75 -17.78 -9.51
CA TYR A 68 1.83 -17.07 -10.20
C TYR A 68 1.98 -17.44 -11.67
N GLU A 69 1.36 -18.55 -12.12
CA GLU A 69 1.43 -18.93 -13.52
C GLU A 69 0.63 -17.96 -14.39
N MET A 70 1.25 -17.50 -15.47
CA MET A 70 0.59 -16.63 -16.44
C MET A 70 0.82 -17.14 -17.85
N ALA A 71 -0.28 -17.36 -18.60
CA ALA A 71 -0.23 -17.90 -19.95
C ALA A 71 0.60 -17.01 -20.88
N GLY A 72 1.54 -17.61 -21.59
CA GLY A 72 2.41 -16.92 -22.55
C GLY A 72 3.55 -16.10 -21.92
N ARG A 73 3.72 -16.13 -20.61
CA ARG A 73 4.84 -15.47 -19.91
C ARG A 73 5.83 -16.52 -19.39
N PRO A 74 7.14 -16.31 -19.58
CA PRO A 74 8.17 -17.17 -18.98
C PRO A 74 8.25 -16.94 -17.47
N ASP A 75 8.77 -17.95 -16.76
CA ASP A 75 9.09 -17.79 -15.35
C ASP A 75 10.10 -16.66 -15.15
N THR A 76 9.92 -15.86 -14.10
CA THR A 76 10.85 -14.79 -13.72
C THR A 76 12.24 -15.41 -13.42
N PRO A 77 13.32 -14.88 -14.01
CA PRO A 77 14.67 -15.43 -13.84
C PRO A 77 15.12 -15.45 -12.37
N LEU A 78 15.79 -16.53 -11.99
CA LEU A 78 16.42 -16.64 -10.67
C LEU A 78 17.77 -15.93 -10.66
N ILE A 79 18.00 -15.11 -9.64
CA ILE A 79 19.29 -14.45 -9.36
C ILE A 79 20.11 -15.20 -8.30
N GLY A 80 19.49 -16.13 -7.59
CA GLY A 80 20.15 -16.96 -6.58
C GLY A 80 19.24 -18.03 -5.99
N ARG A 81 19.80 -18.78 -5.03
CA ARG A 81 19.09 -19.80 -4.26
C ARG A 81 19.51 -19.77 -2.81
N ILE A 82 18.57 -20.04 -1.92
CA ILE A 82 18.82 -20.20 -0.48
C ILE A 82 18.31 -21.57 -0.01
N PRO A 83 18.80 -22.11 1.10
CA PRO A 83 18.24 -23.34 1.68
C PRO A 83 16.74 -23.19 1.93
N GLN A 84 15.98 -24.21 1.53
CA GLN A 84 14.54 -24.27 1.81
C GLN A 84 14.29 -24.90 3.18
N VAL A 85 13.21 -24.47 3.85
CA VAL A 85 12.73 -25.10 5.08
C VAL A 85 11.88 -26.34 4.75
N ALA A 86 11.69 -27.22 5.73
CA ALA A 86 10.91 -28.45 5.53
C ALA A 86 9.43 -28.21 5.22
N HIS A 87 8.89 -27.08 5.71
CA HIS A 87 7.51 -26.69 5.52
C HIS A 87 7.43 -25.18 5.33
N THR A 88 6.65 -24.73 4.33
CA THR A 88 6.31 -23.32 4.13
C THR A 88 4.83 -23.10 4.36
N TYR A 89 4.47 -21.99 5.01
CA TYR A 89 3.09 -21.64 5.32
C TYR A 89 2.37 -21.07 4.11
N ALA A 90 1.05 -21.20 4.10
CA ALA A 90 0.20 -20.54 3.12
C ALA A 90 0.15 -19.03 3.39
N TYR A 91 0.11 -18.22 2.32
CA TYR A 91 0.02 -16.78 2.46
C TYR A 91 -0.65 -16.11 1.25
N PHE A 92 -1.11 -14.89 1.46
CA PHE A 92 -1.53 -13.99 0.40
C PHE A 92 -0.36 -13.12 -0.05
N ASP A 93 -0.23 -12.98 -1.37
CA ASP A 93 0.81 -12.17 -2.02
C ASP A 93 0.19 -11.17 -3.00
N GLY A 94 0.84 -10.05 -3.15
CA GLY A 94 0.56 -9.04 -4.16
C GLY A 94 1.86 -8.61 -4.82
N SER A 95 2.07 -7.32 -4.96
CA SER A 95 3.38 -6.77 -5.29
C SER A 95 4.42 -7.12 -4.23
N TYR A 96 3.98 -7.19 -2.97
CA TYR A 96 4.73 -7.64 -1.78
C TYR A 96 3.91 -8.67 -1.02
N GLY A 97 4.56 -9.48 -0.16
CA GLY A 97 3.85 -10.42 0.70
C GLY A 97 2.91 -9.71 1.68
N ILE A 98 1.70 -10.25 1.88
CA ILE A 98 0.62 -9.57 2.62
C ILE A 98 0.40 -10.19 3.99
N MET A 99 -0.03 -11.45 4.05
CA MET A 99 -0.44 -12.08 5.30
C MET A 99 -0.39 -13.60 5.17
N ASN A 100 0.09 -14.33 6.20
CA ASN A 100 0.09 -15.79 6.20
C ASN A 100 -1.04 -16.39 7.08
N GLU A 101 -1.21 -17.70 6.98
CA GLU A 101 -2.21 -18.47 7.73
C GLU A 101 -2.04 -18.45 9.25
N HIS A 102 -0.91 -17.97 9.75
CA HIS A 102 -0.62 -17.76 11.18
C HIS A 102 -0.86 -16.31 11.62
N ASN A 103 -1.47 -15.49 10.77
CA ASN A 103 -1.79 -14.09 11.02
C ASN A 103 -0.55 -13.18 11.14
N LEU A 104 0.60 -13.61 10.64
CA LEU A 104 1.73 -12.71 10.43
C LEU A 104 1.40 -11.79 9.25
N MET A 105 1.44 -10.48 9.50
CA MET A 105 1.03 -9.42 8.57
C MET A 105 2.24 -8.60 8.15
N MET A 106 2.25 -8.19 6.89
CA MET A 106 3.27 -7.33 6.31
C MET A 106 2.66 -6.08 5.70
N GLY A 107 3.45 -5.01 5.62
CA GLY A 107 3.20 -3.80 4.84
C GLY A 107 4.51 -3.31 4.27
N GLU A 108 4.49 -2.46 3.26
CA GLU A 108 5.70 -1.99 2.59
C GLU A 108 5.63 -0.50 2.30
N CYS A 109 6.81 0.13 2.20
CA CYS A 109 6.96 1.51 1.77
C CYS A 109 8.36 1.76 1.22
N THR A 110 8.46 2.05 -0.08
CA THR A 110 9.73 2.38 -0.75
C THR A 110 10.29 3.71 -0.28
N ASN A 111 11.58 3.78 0.03
CA ASN A 111 12.28 4.99 0.50
C ASN A 111 13.46 5.35 -0.41
N GLY A 112 13.81 6.64 -0.46
CA GLY A 112 15.03 7.11 -1.14
C GLY A 112 16.27 6.85 -0.29
N ALA A 113 17.13 5.88 -0.68
CA ALA A 113 18.42 5.66 -0.06
C ALA A 113 19.56 6.30 -0.83
N ARG A 114 20.62 6.70 -0.12
CA ARG A 114 21.83 7.30 -0.73
C ARG A 114 22.55 6.43 -1.73
N PHE A 115 22.36 5.11 -1.64
CA PHE A 115 23.01 4.15 -2.52
C PHE A 115 22.01 3.10 -2.97
N GLN A 116 21.85 2.94 -4.28
CA GLN A 116 20.82 2.12 -4.92
C GLN A 116 21.47 1.22 -5.99
N PRO A 117 22.22 0.18 -5.58
CA PRO A 117 22.91 -0.70 -6.52
C PRO A 117 21.94 -1.68 -7.19
N PRO A 118 22.27 -2.18 -8.39
CA PRO A 118 21.61 -3.34 -8.96
C PRO A 118 21.87 -4.60 -8.13
N HIS A 119 21.12 -5.67 -8.39
CA HIS A 119 21.44 -6.98 -7.84
C HIS A 119 22.80 -7.49 -8.33
N VAL A 120 23.42 -8.34 -7.53
CA VAL A 120 24.57 -9.15 -7.89
C VAL A 120 24.18 -10.60 -7.66
N SER A 121 23.96 -11.34 -8.75
CA SER A 121 23.55 -12.74 -8.66
C SER A 121 24.62 -13.61 -8.01
N GLN A 122 24.26 -14.79 -7.51
CA GLN A 122 25.25 -15.75 -6.98
C GLN A 122 26.29 -16.15 -8.04
N GLU A 123 25.85 -16.35 -9.28
CA GLU A 123 26.75 -16.70 -10.38
C GLU A 123 27.76 -15.57 -10.68
N GLU A 124 27.29 -14.32 -10.66
CA GLU A 124 28.17 -13.15 -10.85
C GLU A 124 29.15 -12.99 -9.68
N ALA A 125 28.68 -13.17 -8.45
CA ALA A 125 29.50 -13.11 -7.26
C ALA A 125 30.63 -14.15 -7.29
N GLU A 126 30.33 -15.39 -7.67
CA GLU A 126 31.34 -16.46 -7.84
C GLU A 126 32.38 -16.13 -8.91
N LYS A 127 31.96 -15.54 -10.05
CA LYS A 127 32.85 -15.15 -11.14
C LYS A 127 33.76 -13.96 -10.81
N THR A 128 33.23 -13.00 -10.04
CA THR A 128 33.92 -11.72 -9.80
C THR A 128 34.62 -11.65 -8.45
N GLY A 129 34.32 -12.58 -7.53
CA GLY A 129 34.79 -12.53 -6.14
C GLY A 129 34.13 -11.43 -5.29
N LYS A 130 33.05 -10.82 -5.78
CA LYS A 130 32.25 -9.82 -5.04
C LYS A 130 31.23 -10.51 -4.14
N HIS A 131 30.68 -9.77 -3.16
CA HIS A 131 29.51 -10.21 -2.43
C HIS A 131 28.28 -10.22 -3.34
N CYS A 132 27.42 -11.24 -3.18
CA CYS A 132 26.12 -11.22 -3.82
C CYS A 132 25.20 -10.17 -3.17
N ARG A 133 24.22 -9.68 -3.94
CA ARG A 133 23.14 -8.80 -3.48
C ARG A 133 21.84 -9.39 -4.01
N LEU A 134 21.21 -10.27 -3.20
CA LEU A 134 20.11 -11.12 -3.66
C LEU A 134 18.73 -10.64 -3.24
N PHE A 135 18.64 -9.85 -2.18
CA PHE A 135 17.35 -9.51 -1.62
C PHE A 135 16.91 -8.08 -1.91
N TYR A 136 15.68 -7.96 -2.31
CA TYR A 136 14.85 -6.78 -2.25
C TYR A 136 13.67 -7.04 -1.31
N SER A 137 12.98 -6.00 -0.86
CA SER A 137 11.89 -6.07 0.12
C SER A 137 10.79 -7.08 -0.23
N ALA A 138 10.42 -7.17 -1.52
CA ALA A 138 9.39 -8.10 -1.98
C ALA A 138 9.73 -9.57 -1.71
N GLU A 139 10.97 -9.99 -1.98
CA GLU A 139 11.41 -11.36 -1.68
C GLU A 139 11.62 -11.61 -0.18
N LEU A 140 12.07 -10.59 0.58
CA LEU A 140 12.19 -10.69 2.03
C LEU A 140 10.84 -10.92 2.70
N SER A 141 9.81 -10.14 2.33
CA SER A 141 8.46 -10.29 2.87
C SER A 141 7.89 -11.69 2.59
N ARG A 142 8.08 -12.20 1.36
CA ARG A 142 7.65 -13.56 0.99
C ARG A 142 8.34 -14.65 1.81
N VAL A 143 9.68 -14.56 1.96
CA VAL A 143 10.44 -15.55 2.76
C VAL A 143 10.00 -15.50 4.22
N ALA A 144 9.75 -14.33 4.78
CA ALA A 144 9.26 -14.20 6.16
C ALA A 144 7.87 -14.84 6.33
N LEU A 145 6.94 -14.58 5.41
CA LEU A 145 5.60 -15.21 5.45
C LEU A 145 5.64 -16.71 5.24
N GLU A 146 6.54 -17.21 4.39
CA GLU A 146 6.75 -18.65 4.17
C GLU A 146 7.23 -19.38 5.44
N ARG A 147 7.95 -18.71 6.36
CA ARG A 147 8.77 -19.38 7.39
C ARG A 147 8.45 -18.99 8.83
N CYS A 148 7.83 -17.85 9.05
CA CYS A 148 7.67 -17.26 10.39
C CYS A 148 6.21 -17.19 10.81
N THR A 149 6.00 -17.30 12.12
CA THR A 149 4.68 -17.19 12.75
C THR A 149 4.57 -16.01 13.70
N THR A 150 5.69 -15.30 13.95
CA THR A 150 5.73 -14.12 14.81
C THR A 150 6.50 -12.98 14.13
N ALA A 151 6.16 -11.76 14.48
CA ALA A 151 6.78 -10.56 13.95
C ALA A 151 8.29 -10.50 14.26
N ARG A 152 8.68 -10.86 15.48
CA ARG A 152 10.08 -10.91 15.90
C ARG A 152 10.89 -11.91 15.08
N ALA A 153 10.39 -13.13 14.91
CA ALA A 153 11.06 -14.15 14.11
C ALA A 153 11.19 -13.75 12.63
N ALA A 154 10.21 -13.00 12.10
CA ALA A 154 10.27 -12.46 10.75
C ALA A 154 11.38 -11.39 10.62
N VAL A 155 11.50 -10.46 11.56
CA VAL A 155 12.57 -9.46 11.61
C VAL A 155 13.95 -10.14 11.66
N GLU A 156 14.15 -11.11 12.56
CA GLU A 156 15.41 -11.87 12.68
C GLU A 156 15.73 -12.64 11.40
N THR A 157 14.72 -13.25 10.77
CA THR A 157 14.90 -14.00 9.51
C THR A 157 15.29 -13.07 8.37
N MET A 158 14.60 -11.95 8.19
CA MET A 158 14.90 -10.98 7.12
C MET A 158 16.27 -10.35 7.33
N GLY A 159 16.58 -9.92 8.55
CA GLY A 159 17.88 -9.36 8.90
C GLY A 159 19.03 -10.33 8.62
N GLY A 160 18.90 -11.59 9.06
CA GLY A 160 19.89 -12.63 8.81
C GLY A 160 20.08 -12.95 7.31
N LEU A 161 19.03 -12.84 6.51
CA LEU A 161 19.11 -13.00 5.06
C LEU A 161 19.88 -11.84 4.40
N ILE A 162 19.60 -10.60 4.82
CA ILE A 162 20.32 -9.41 4.34
C ILE A 162 21.81 -9.48 4.72
N ASP A 163 22.12 -9.84 5.96
CA ASP A 163 23.51 -9.95 6.43
C ASP A 163 24.29 -11.02 5.68
N LYS A 164 23.62 -12.08 5.25
CA LYS A 164 24.27 -13.20 4.57
C LYS A 164 24.32 -13.06 3.05
N TYR A 165 23.26 -12.56 2.44
CA TYR A 165 23.09 -12.60 0.99
C TYR A 165 23.00 -11.19 0.34
N GLY A 166 23.08 -10.13 1.13
CA GLY A 166 23.06 -8.76 0.67
C GLY A 166 21.72 -8.24 0.22
N TYR A 167 21.63 -6.92 0.19
CA TYR A 167 20.46 -6.15 -0.23
C TYR A 167 20.82 -5.31 -1.46
N PHE A 168 19.85 -5.05 -2.34
CA PHE A 168 20.00 -4.24 -3.55
C PHE A 168 18.80 -3.32 -3.79
N SER A 169 18.90 -2.44 -4.79
CA SER A 169 17.92 -1.42 -5.13
C SER A 169 17.86 -0.29 -4.08
N THR A 170 16.77 0.43 -4.02
CA THR A 170 16.58 1.57 -3.12
C THR A 170 16.34 1.13 -1.68
N GLY A 171 16.26 2.09 -0.76
CA GLY A 171 15.87 1.81 0.61
C GLY A 171 14.41 1.41 0.73
N GLU A 172 14.09 0.66 1.79
CA GLU A 172 12.73 0.16 2.03
C GLU A 172 12.38 0.16 3.50
N THR A 173 11.09 0.27 3.76
CA THR A 173 10.47 -0.01 5.05
C THR A 173 9.50 -1.18 4.89
N LEU A 174 9.68 -2.25 5.67
CA LEU A 174 8.67 -3.29 5.85
C LEU A 174 8.04 -3.14 7.23
N LEU A 175 6.73 -3.18 7.29
CA LEU A 175 5.97 -3.31 8.52
C LEU A 175 5.69 -4.78 8.76
N VAL A 176 5.87 -5.22 9.99
CA VAL A 176 5.68 -6.62 10.37
C VAL A 176 4.87 -6.66 11.65
N GLY A 177 3.72 -7.33 11.64
CA GLY A 177 2.86 -7.44 12.81
C GLY A 177 2.31 -8.84 13.00
N ASP A 178 2.16 -9.24 14.25
CA ASP A 178 1.40 -10.42 14.67
C ASP A 178 0.33 -10.03 15.69
N GLU A 179 -0.24 -10.96 16.43
CA GLU A 179 -1.27 -10.65 17.42
C GLU A 179 -0.73 -9.92 18.67
N ASN A 180 0.59 -9.90 18.91
CA ASN A 180 1.20 -9.43 20.14
C ASN A 180 2.05 -8.17 19.96
N GLU A 181 2.82 -8.09 18.89
CA GLU A 181 3.73 -6.97 18.65
C GLU A 181 3.84 -6.63 17.17
N ALA A 182 4.28 -5.41 16.89
CA ALA A 182 4.57 -4.98 15.53
C ALA A 182 5.88 -4.20 15.46
N TRP A 183 6.58 -4.37 14.35
CA TRP A 183 7.90 -3.83 14.08
C TRP A 183 7.95 -3.07 12.78
N VAL A 184 8.71 -1.99 12.77
CA VAL A 184 9.14 -1.29 11.57
C VAL A 184 10.54 -1.79 11.25
N PHE A 185 10.74 -2.37 10.07
CA PHE A 185 12.01 -2.92 9.60
C PHE A 185 12.48 -2.11 8.40
N GLU A 186 13.58 -1.39 8.55
CA GLU A 186 14.14 -0.51 7.53
C GLU A 186 15.49 -1.04 7.06
N MET A 187 15.75 -0.94 5.75
CA MET A 187 16.95 -1.50 5.13
C MET A 187 17.43 -0.70 3.93
N CYS A 188 18.73 -0.80 3.66
CA CYS A 188 19.35 -0.26 2.45
C CYS A 188 20.66 -0.99 2.12
N ALA A 189 21.18 -0.77 0.92
CA ALA A 189 22.53 -1.20 0.55
C ALA A 189 23.58 -0.19 1.04
N LEU A 190 24.81 -0.66 1.27
CA LEU A 190 25.99 0.16 1.54
C LEU A 190 26.99 0.04 0.39
N PRO A 191 27.71 1.13 0.04
CA PRO A 191 28.74 1.13 -1.02
C PRO A 191 30.09 0.56 -0.54
N ASP A 192 30.05 -0.64 0.06
CA ASP A 192 31.23 -1.36 0.56
C ASP A 192 31.06 -2.87 0.31
N GLU A 193 32.15 -3.59 0.11
CA GLU A 193 32.10 -5.04 -0.18
C GLU A 193 32.02 -5.89 1.10
N GLU A 194 32.53 -5.41 2.22
CA GLU A 194 32.48 -6.12 3.51
C GLU A 194 31.18 -5.82 4.26
N PHE A 195 30.76 -4.54 4.24
CA PHE A 195 29.55 -4.02 4.89
C PHE A 195 28.51 -3.66 3.81
N HIS A 196 28.16 -4.60 2.97
CA HIS A 196 27.40 -4.38 1.73
C HIS A 196 25.94 -4.03 1.93
N SER A 197 25.41 -4.12 3.14
CA SER A 197 24.01 -3.83 3.47
C SER A 197 23.86 -3.39 4.93
N ALA A 198 22.77 -2.71 5.22
CA ALA A 198 22.40 -2.25 6.55
C ALA A 198 20.90 -2.44 6.77
N TRP A 199 20.53 -2.82 8.00
CA TRP A 199 19.13 -2.89 8.41
C TRP A 199 19.00 -2.57 9.89
N ILE A 200 17.83 -2.03 10.25
CA ILE A 200 17.40 -1.77 11.61
C ILE A 200 15.91 -2.03 11.73
N ALA A 201 15.49 -2.55 12.87
CA ALA A 201 14.07 -2.67 13.20
C ALA A 201 13.77 -2.00 14.53
N GLN A 202 12.60 -1.36 14.62
CA GLN A 202 12.11 -0.76 15.85
C GLN A 202 10.68 -1.20 16.11
N ARG A 203 10.43 -1.68 17.34
CA ARG A 203 9.10 -2.06 17.78
C ARG A 203 8.21 -0.82 17.94
N VAL A 204 6.98 -0.92 17.46
CA VAL A 204 5.97 0.13 17.65
C VAL A 204 5.39 0.00 19.06
N PRO A 205 5.40 1.06 19.88
CA PRO A 205 4.82 1.03 21.21
C PRO A 205 3.32 0.70 21.17
N ASP A 206 2.86 -0.15 22.08
CA ASP A 206 1.44 -0.45 22.17
C ASP A 206 0.61 0.80 22.51
N GLY A 207 -0.63 0.85 22.03
CA GLY A 207 -1.51 2.01 22.17
C GLY A 207 -1.22 3.13 21.17
N THR A 208 -0.40 2.90 20.13
CA THR A 208 -0.03 3.93 19.17
C THR A 208 -0.30 3.56 17.71
N VAL A 209 -0.32 4.57 16.87
CA VAL A 209 -0.38 4.50 15.40
C VAL A 209 0.96 4.93 14.84
N PHE A 210 1.55 4.10 13.99
CA PHE A 210 2.72 4.40 13.18
C PHE A 210 2.30 4.61 11.73
N VAL A 211 2.99 5.49 11.02
CA VAL A 211 2.83 5.69 9.57
C VAL A 211 4.17 5.93 8.88
N ALA A 212 4.35 5.28 7.73
CA ALA A 212 5.41 5.61 6.78
C ALA A 212 4.81 5.89 5.39
N ALA A 213 5.42 6.78 4.66
CA ALA A 213 4.96 7.26 3.37
C ALA A 213 6.15 7.70 2.49
N ASN A 214 6.98 6.74 2.09
CA ASN A 214 8.18 6.93 1.27
C ASN A 214 9.31 7.74 1.93
N GLU A 215 9.48 7.58 3.23
CA GLU A 215 10.61 8.11 3.98
C GLU A 215 10.92 7.20 5.18
N PHE A 216 12.20 7.02 5.49
CA PHE A 216 12.63 6.33 6.70
C PHE A 216 12.08 7.03 7.94
N ARG A 217 11.68 6.27 8.96
CA ARG A 217 11.06 6.81 10.17
C ARG A 217 11.84 6.54 11.43
N ILE A 218 12.71 5.52 11.43
CA ILE A 218 13.59 5.23 12.56
C ILE A 218 14.66 6.33 12.63
N ARG A 219 14.98 6.78 13.82
CA ARG A 219 15.95 7.85 14.06
C ARG A 219 17.19 7.33 14.77
N GLU A 220 17.24 7.43 16.06
CA GLU A 220 18.40 7.08 16.86
C GLU A 220 18.64 5.58 16.90
N ILE A 221 19.85 5.15 16.55
CA ILE A 221 20.30 3.77 16.75
C ILE A 221 20.71 3.64 18.23
N ARG A 222 20.07 2.73 18.96
CA ARG A 222 20.20 2.56 20.40
C ARG A 222 20.73 1.16 20.75
N PRO A 223 22.04 0.94 20.80
CA PRO A 223 22.63 -0.35 21.13
C PRO A 223 22.14 -0.85 22.50
N GLY A 224 21.66 -2.10 22.54
CA GLY A 224 21.15 -2.73 23.76
C GLY A 224 19.71 -2.36 24.15
N ALA A 225 19.00 -1.58 23.34
CA ALA A 225 17.59 -1.32 23.57
C ALA A 225 16.74 -2.56 23.23
N GLU A 226 15.80 -2.92 24.09
CA GLU A 226 14.93 -4.09 23.92
C GLU A 226 13.89 -3.93 22.79
N ASP A 227 13.63 -2.70 22.39
CA ASP A 227 12.71 -2.32 21.33
C ASP A 227 13.40 -2.04 19.99
N GLN A 228 14.71 -2.33 19.85
CA GLN A 228 15.43 -2.26 18.60
C GLN A 228 16.23 -3.54 18.32
N MET A 229 16.29 -3.91 17.05
CA MET A 229 17.17 -4.94 16.51
C MET A 229 17.87 -4.39 15.26
N PHE A 230 19.11 -4.72 15.06
CA PHE A 230 19.86 -4.33 13.86
C PHE A 230 21.07 -5.24 13.64
N SER A 231 21.67 -5.17 12.46
CA SER A 231 22.88 -5.93 12.13
C SER A 231 24.02 -5.60 13.10
N ASP A 232 24.70 -6.62 13.60
CA ASP A 232 25.93 -6.44 14.39
C ASP A 232 27.00 -5.60 13.67
N LYS A 233 26.91 -5.55 12.33
CA LYS A 233 27.82 -4.78 11.47
C LYS A 233 27.33 -3.36 11.17
N LEU A 234 26.14 -2.98 11.62
CA LEU A 234 25.50 -1.72 11.22
C LEU A 234 26.37 -0.50 11.48
N LEU A 235 26.76 -0.28 12.73
CA LEU A 235 27.54 0.93 13.09
C LEU A 235 28.90 0.96 12.40
N ALA A 236 29.61 -0.19 12.38
CA ALA A 236 30.90 -0.28 11.70
C ALA A 236 30.78 -0.03 10.20
N GLY A 237 29.69 -0.52 9.57
CA GLY A 237 29.42 -0.29 8.16
C GLY A 237 29.14 1.18 7.85
N LEU A 238 28.30 1.84 8.64
CA LEU A 238 28.00 3.28 8.47
C LEU A 238 29.26 4.16 8.68
N GLU A 239 30.12 3.81 9.63
CA GLU A 239 31.40 4.49 9.85
C GLU A 239 32.35 4.26 8.66
N LYS A 240 32.47 3.04 8.18
CA LYS A 240 33.33 2.65 7.06
C LYS A 240 33.02 3.43 5.80
N VAL A 241 31.73 3.62 5.48
CA VAL A 241 31.30 4.37 4.29
C VAL A 241 31.19 5.89 4.55
N GLY A 242 31.51 6.35 5.76
CA GLY A 242 31.51 7.76 6.13
C GLY A 242 30.11 8.37 6.34
N TRP A 243 29.08 7.53 6.52
CA TRP A 243 27.70 7.98 6.78
C TRP A 243 27.41 8.21 8.26
N ALA A 244 28.24 7.66 9.13
CA ALA A 244 28.29 8.00 10.55
C ALA A 244 29.74 8.39 10.94
N LYS A 245 29.86 9.19 12.00
CA LYS A 245 31.17 9.62 12.51
C LYS A 245 31.34 9.13 13.93
N PRO A 246 32.44 8.41 14.24
CA PRO A 246 32.72 7.96 15.60
C PRO A 246 32.76 9.13 16.59
N GLY A 247 32.12 8.95 17.75
CA GLY A 247 32.22 9.90 18.87
C GLY A 247 31.44 11.21 18.72
N GLN A 248 30.60 11.37 17.72
CA GLN A 248 29.75 12.56 17.53
C GLN A 248 28.34 12.43 18.15
N GLY A 249 28.14 11.54 19.09
CA GLY A 249 26.84 11.26 19.72
C GLY A 249 26.07 10.11 19.04
N PRO A 250 24.79 9.93 19.37
CA PRO A 250 23.96 8.88 18.78
C PRO A 250 23.87 9.01 17.26
N VAL A 251 23.92 7.88 16.56
CA VAL A 251 23.76 7.86 15.10
C VAL A 251 22.27 7.94 14.76
N ASP A 252 21.91 8.93 13.96
CA ASP A 252 20.58 9.09 13.40
C ASP A 252 20.50 8.27 12.10
N TRP A 253 19.75 7.16 12.12
CA TRP A 253 19.61 6.25 11.00
C TRP A 253 19.10 6.95 9.74
N LEU A 254 17.97 7.67 9.85
CA LEU A 254 17.37 8.39 8.73
C LEU A 254 18.41 9.33 8.06
N ARG A 255 19.11 10.14 8.86
CA ARG A 255 20.14 11.05 8.33
C ARG A 255 21.34 10.34 7.74
N ALA A 256 21.65 9.13 8.23
CA ALA A 256 22.77 8.35 7.72
C ALA A 256 22.48 7.77 6.34
N VAL A 257 21.29 7.24 6.09
CA VAL A 257 21.00 6.41 4.93
C VAL A 257 20.09 7.04 3.88
N SER A 258 19.22 7.99 4.27
CA SER A 258 18.27 8.63 3.36
C SER A 258 18.95 9.71 2.52
N GLU A 259 18.47 9.89 1.30
CA GLU A 259 18.80 11.06 0.45
C GLU A 259 17.89 12.27 0.73
N GLY A 260 16.98 12.16 1.67
CA GLY A 260 16.04 13.18 2.09
C GLY A 260 14.62 12.92 1.62
N GLU A 261 13.74 13.91 1.75
CA GLU A 261 12.36 13.83 1.29
C GLU A 261 12.31 13.44 -0.18
N TYR A 262 11.47 12.45 -0.49
CA TYR A 262 11.36 11.90 -1.82
C TYR A 262 10.87 12.96 -2.82
N ALA A 263 11.71 13.32 -3.76
CA ALA A 263 11.51 14.21 -4.90
C ALA A 263 10.86 15.60 -4.65
N HIS A 264 10.02 15.75 -3.65
CA HIS A 264 9.29 16.97 -3.31
C HIS A 264 9.24 17.13 -1.78
N PRO A 265 9.49 18.33 -1.18
CA PRO A 265 9.59 18.48 0.28
C PRO A 265 8.38 17.99 1.08
N TYR A 266 7.23 17.87 0.44
CA TYR A 266 5.98 17.45 1.08
C TYR A 266 5.37 16.20 0.46
N TYR A 267 6.11 15.46 -0.35
CA TYR A 267 5.66 14.22 -0.96
C TYR A 267 5.33 13.16 0.09
N SER A 268 6.25 12.89 1.00
CA SER A 268 6.14 11.90 2.06
C SER A 268 5.55 12.48 3.34
N LEU A 269 6.15 13.54 3.84
CA LEU A 269 5.85 14.07 5.17
C LEU A 269 4.48 14.71 5.27
N ARG A 270 3.89 15.20 4.17
CA ARG A 270 2.50 15.68 4.16
C ARG A 270 1.51 14.58 4.49
N ARG A 271 1.72 13.36 3.96
CA ARG A 271 0.89 12.19 4.26
C ARG A 271 1.07 11.74 5.71
N VAL A 272 2.30 11.74 6.22
CA VAL A 272 2.59 11.44 7.63
C VAL A 272 1.88 12.42 8.55
N TRP A 273 2.02 13.74 8.28
CA TRP A 273 1.28 14.77 9.02
C TRP A 273 -0.22 14.51 8.99
N ARG A 274 -0.78 14.25 7.82
CA ARG A 274 -2.23 14.08 7.66
C ARG A 274 -2.78 12.91 8.45
N VAL A 275 -2.09 11.77 8.45
CA VAL A 275 -2.49 10.62 9.27
C VAL A 275 -2.46 10.99 10.74
N PHE A 276 -1.40 11.60 11.25
CA PHE A 276 -1.31 12.00 12.64
C PHE A 276 -2.33 13.06 13.03
N ASP A 277 -2.58 14.05 12.18
CA ASP A 277 -3.62 15.07 12.37
C ASP A 277 -5.03 14.45 12.44
N ARG A 278 -5.30 13.45 11.60
CA ARG A 278 -6.58 12.73 11.60
C ARG A 278 -6.78 11.88 12.87
N VAL A 279 -5.75 11.18 13.32
CA VAL A 279 -5.86 10.28 14.47
C VAL A 279 -5.75 11.02 15.81
N ASN A 280 -5.00 12.13 15.86
CA ASN A 280 -4.90 12.97 17.06
C ASN A 280 -4.62 14.45 16.73
N PRO A 281 -5.64 15.23 16.38
CA PRO A 281 -5.49 16.65 16.06
C PRO A 281 -5.02 17.51 17.24
N ASP A 282 -5.16 17.03 18.48
CA ASP A 282 -4.77 17.77 19.69
C ASP A 282 -3.23 17.91 19.80
N LEU A 283 -2.47 17.12 19.03
CA LEU A 283 -1.02 17.28 18.91
C LEU A 283 -0.61 18.59 18.23
N GLY A 284 -1.49 19.21 17.45
CA GLY A 284 -1.22 20.49 16.79
C GLY A 284 0.00 20.46 15.89
N LEU A 285 0.31 19.33 15.24
CA LEU A 285 1.46 19.18 14.38
C LEU A 285 1.36 20.11 13.17
N SER A 286 2.47 20.78 12.84
CA SER A 286 2.54 21.62 11.66
C SER A 286 2.55 20.78 10.37
N PRO A 287 1.77 21.15 9.33
CA PRO A 287 1.93 20.55 8.02
C PRO A 287 3.22 21.00 7.30
N TRP A 288 3.89 21.99 7.85
CA TRP A 288 5.14 22.55 7.35
C TRP A 288 6.30 22.03 8.18
N VAL A 289 7.25 21.38 7.53
CA VAL A 289 8.40 20.76 8.20
C VAL A 289 9.65 21.63 8.10
N SER A 290 10.49 21.55 9.11
CA SER A 290 11.84 22.11 9.10
C SER A 290 12.87 21.08 8.64
N GLY A 291 13.99 21.51 8.11
CA GLY A 291 15.13 20.63 7.85
C GLY A 291 15.10 19.83 6.55
N GLY A 292 14.25 20.21 5.59
CA GLY A 292 14.34 19.69 4.22
C GLY A 292 14.22 18.16 4.10
N GLY A 293 13.23 17.56 4.73
CA GLY A 293 13.01 16.11 4.69
C GLY A 293 13.74 15.30 5.76
N TYR A 294 14.58 15.93 6.56
CA TYR A 294 15.24 15.32 7.72
C TYR A 294 14.63 15.78 9.05
N THR A 295 13.38 16.14 9.03
CA THR A 295 12.71 16.72 10.21
C THR A 295 12.61 15.75 11.38
N THR A 296 12.68 16.32 12.58
CA THR A 296 12.33 15.64 13.84
C THR A 296 10.96 16.09 14.37
N ASP A 297 10.25 16.92 13.60
CA ASP A 297 8.99 17.52 14.04
C ASP A 297 7.87 16.48 14.19
N TYR A 298 7.96 15.34 13.49
CA TYR A 298 6.99 14.26 13.60
C TYR A 298 7.55 13.12 14.45
N PRO A 299 6.82 12.71 15.51
CA PRO A 299 7.22 11.55 16.32
C PRO A 299 7.20 10.25 15.51
N PHE A 300 7.86 9.20 16.02
CA PHE A 300 7.87 7.87 15.40
C PHE A 300 6.45 7.29 15.31
N SER A 301 5.68 7.38 16.39
CA SER A 301 4.27 6.98 16.46
C SER A 301 3.51 7.88 17.42
N VAL A 302 2.18 7.89 17.35
CA VAL A 302 1.31 8.72 18.18
C VAL A 302 0.17 7.91 18.78
N ALA A 303 -0.22 8.21 20.02
CA ALA A 303 -1.45 7.68 20.59
C ALA A 303 -2.66 8.38 19.92
N PRO A 304 -3.65 7.66 19.41
CA PRO A 304 -4.86 8.27 18.85
C PRO A 304 -5.68 8.93 19.97
N ARG A 305 -6.40 10.00 19.64
CA ARG A 305 -7.29 10.67 20.60
C ARG A 305 -8.44 9.77 21.06
N ALA A 306 -8.89 8.89 20.21
CA ALA A 306 -9.86 7.85 20.49
C ALA A 306 -9.40 6.55 19.81
N LYS A 307 -9.73 5.42 20.42
CA LYS A 307 -9.44 4.11 19.81
C LYS A 307 -10.09 3.98 18.44
N LEU A 308 -9.35 3.44 17.49
CA LEU A 308 -9.75 3.35 16.09
C LEU A 308 -10.46 2.02 15.80
N THR A 309 -11.44 2.09 14.92
CA THR A 309 -12.02 0.92 14.25
C THR A 309 -11.28 0.65 12.95
N ARG A 310 -11.48 -0.54 12.37
CA ARG A 310 -11.02 -0.84 11.00
C ARG A 310 -11.53 0.21 10.00
N ASP A 311 -12.77 0.64 10.11
CA ASP A 311 -13.38 1.59 9.19
C ASP A 311 -12.75 2.99 9.30
N ASP A 312 -12.32 3.40 10.48
CA ASP A 312 -11.53 4.62 10.67
C ASP A 312 -10.19 4.51 9.93
N VAL A 313 -9.54 3.36 9.98
CA VAL A 313 -8.27 3.11 9.27
C VAL A 313 -8.47 3.12 7.76
N ILE A 314 -9.52 2.48 7.24
CA ILE A 314 -9.89 2.55 5.81
C ILE A 314 -10.16 4.01 5.40
N ALA A 315 -10.82 4.79 6.25
CA ALA A 315 -11.11 6.20 5.97
C ALA A 315 -9.83 7.08 5.89
N LEU A 316 -8.72 6.69 6.53
CA LEU A 316 -7.43 7.37 6.34
C LEU A 316 -6.89 7.18 4.91
N TYR A 317 -7.10 6.00 4.31
CA TYR A 317 -6.68 5.71 2.93
C TYR A 317 -7.53 6.41 1.88
N ARG A 318 -8.70 6.93 2.24
CA ARG A 318 -9.62 7.66 1.36
C ARG A 318 -9.44 9.17 1.38
N ASP A 319 -8.36 9.65 2.00
CA ASP A 319 -8.14 11.08 2.25
C ASP A 319 -7.43 11.78 1.08
N HIS A 320 -7.97 12.95 0.70
CA HIS A 320 -7.39 13.89 -0.27
C HIS A 320 -7.13 15.25 0.38
N TYR A 321 -6.82 15.27 1.68
CA TYR A 321 -6.64 16.46 2.51
C TYR A 321 -7.91 17.29 2.70
N GLU A 322 -9.10 16.69 2.57
CA GLU A 322 -10.37 17.41 2.71
C GLU A 322 -10.46 18.16 4.04
N GLY A 323 -10.98 19.38 3.97
CA GLY A 323 -11.13 20.27 5.13
C GLY A 323 -9.84 20.98 5.57
N THR A 324 -8.73 20.79 4.86
CA THR A 324 -7.47 21.51 5.08
C THR A 324 -7.20 22.52 3.98
N GLN A 325 -6.14 23.30 4.12
CA GLN A 325 -5.67 24.21 3.06
C GLN A 325 -5.10 23.48 1.83
N PHE A 326 -4.88 22.16 1.92
CA PHE A 326 -4.38 21.30 0.85
C PHE A 326 -5.48 20.46 0.19
N ASP A 327 -6.74 20.77 0.45
CA ASP A 327 -7.91 20.06 -0.07
C ASP A 327 -7.90 19.97 -1.59
N LEU A 328 -7.59 18.80 -2.11
CA LEU A 328 -7.46 18.55 -3.55
C LEU A 328 -8.81 18.56 -4.28
N THR A 329 -9.92 18.54 -3.58
CA THR A 329 -11.26 18.66 -4.17
C THR A 329 -11.64 20.12 -4.48
N LYS A 330 -10.75 21.07 -4.19
CA LYS A 330 -10.97 22.51 -4.31
C LYS A 330 -10.03 23.18 -5.30
N GLY A 331 -10.36 24.42 -5.65
CA GLY A 331 -9.55 25.25 -6.53
C GLY A 331 -9.68 24.91 -8.02
N VAL A 332 -8.96 25.68 -8.84
CA VAL A 332 -9.03 25.53 -10.32
C VAL A 332 -8.56 24.17 -10.78
N ALA A 333 -7.54 23.62 -10.14
CA ALA A 333 -6.96 22.33 -10.51
C ALA A 333 -7.88 21.12 -10.24
N ALA A 334 -8.93 21.29 -9.40
CA ALA A 334 -9.96 20.26 -9.22
C ALA A 334 -11.00 20.23 -10.35
N GLY A 335 -10.85 21.11 -11.33
CA GLY A 335 -11.81 21.22 -12.42
C GLY A 335 -13.20 21.64 -11.96
N PRO A 336 -14.18 21.62 -12.86
CA PRO A 336 -15.54 22.03 -12.53
C PRO A 336 -16.26 21.09 -11.56
N TYR A 337 -15.81 19.86 -11.43
CA TYR A 337 -16.51 18.81 -10.69
C TYR A 337 -15.75 18.28 -9.46
N GLY A 338 -14.74 19.01 -9.00
CA GLY A 338 -14.03 18.72 -7.76
C GLY A 338 -13.26 17.39 -7.78
N ASP A 339 -12.66 17.05 -8.91
CA ASP A 339 -11.80 15.87 -9.06
C ASP A 339 -10.49 16.08 -8.29
N PRO A 340 -10.17 15.29 -7.24
CA PRO A 340 -8.95 15.44 -6.47
C PRO A 340 -7.70 14.93 -7.20
N ASN A 341 -7.89 14.19 -8.30
CA ASN A 341 -6.79 13.59 -9.02
C ASN A 341 -5.97 14.64 -9.77
N ARG A 342 -4.65 14.58 -9.62
CA ARG A 342 -3.70 15.43 -10.31
C ARG A 342 -2.79 14.56 -11.15
N TYR A 343 -2.87 14.67 -12.46
CA TYR A 343 -1.96 13.93 -13.33
C TYR A 343 -0.54 14.42 -13.12
N ILE A 344 0.37 13.46 -12.99
CA ILE A 344 1.80 13.75 -12.90
C ILE A 344 2.28 14.19 -14.28
N GLY A 345 2.89 15.35 -14.34
CA GLY A 345 3.43 15.92 -15.55
C GLY A 345 4.86 16.43 -15.32
N PRO A 346 5.48 17.01 -16.35
CA PRO A 346 6.86 17.50 -16.26
C PRO A 346 7.05 18.64 -15.26
N TYR A 347 5.98 19.22 -14.76
CA TYR A 347 5.98 20.33 -13.80
C TYR A 347 5.65 19.90 -12.37
N ASP A 348 5.39 18.63 -12.16
CA ASP A 348 5.03 18.11 -10.85
C ASP A 348 6.25 17.66 -10.06
N GLY A 349 6.23 17.86 -8.75
CA GLY A 349 7.38 17.76 -7.88
C GLY A 349 8.21 16.49 -8.00
N ALA A 350 7.59 15.34 -8.27
CA ALA A 350 8.28 14.06 -8.28
C ALA A 350 9.30 13.85 -9.42
N GLN A 351 9.24 14.62 -10.50
CA GLN A 351 10.12 14.45 -11.66
C GLN A 351 10.87 15.72 -12.03
N ASN A 352 11.15 16.55 -11.07
CA ASN A 352 11.63 17.90 -11.25
C ASN A 352 12.95 18.05 -11.98
N ASN A 353 12.87 18.32 -13.26
CA ASN A 353 13.88 19.05 -13.98
C ASN A 353 13.46 20.52 -14.24
N VAL A 354 12.47 21.02 -13.52
CA VAL A 354 11.92 22.36 -13.74
C VAL A 354 12.52 23.32 -12.73
N SER A 355 13.24 24.32 -13.22
CA SER A 355 13.86 25.36 -12.39
C SER A 355 12.91 26.48 -11.96
N ASP A 356 11.65 26.45 -12.38
CA ASP A 356 10.69 27.51 -12.05
C ASP A 356 9.84 27.13 -10.82
N GLU A 357 10.23 27.66 -9.67
CA GLU A 357 9.53 27.46 -8.38
C GLU A 357 8.04 27.82 -8.40
N LYS A 358 7.58 28.63 -9.35
CA LYS A 358 6.14 28.99 -9.47
C LYS A 358 5.29 27.84 -9.98
N LEU A 359 5.90 26.84 -10.57
CA LEU A 359 5.23 25.65 -11.06
C LEU A 359 5.19 24.54 -9.99
N TYR A 360 5.94 24.67 -8.91
CA TYR A 360 5.82 23.82 -7.75
C TYR A 360 4.52 24.10 -6.98
N GLY A 361 3.88 23.06 -6.48
CA GLY A 361 2.66 23.19 -5.67
C GLY A 361 1.35 23.12 -6.46
N ALA A 362 1.41 22.94 -7.79
CA ALA A 362 0.24 22.58 -8.57
C ALA A 362 -0.24 21.14 -8.24
N TRP A 363 0.65 20.34 -7.65
CA TRP A 363 0.43 18.94 -7.33
C TRP A 363 0.75 18.66 -5.85
N GLU A 364 -0.18 18.04 -5.14
CA GLU A 364 -0.01 17.46 -3.81
C GLU A 364 -0.18 15.94 -3.90
N ARG A 365 0.65 15.21 -3.18
CA ARG A 365 0.59 13.75 -3.11
C ARG A 365 -0.49 13.32 -2.12
N ALA A 366 -1.68 12.97 -2.62
CA ALA A 366 -2.76 12.46 -1.78
C ALA A 366 -2.41 11.10 -1.15
N ILE A 367 -3.09 10.76 -0.05
CA ILE A 367 -3.09 9.38 0.46
C ILE A 367 -3.88 8.51 -0.50
N SER A 368 -5.10 8.91 -0.90
CA SER A 368 -5.86 8.25 -1.96
C SER A 368 -5.43 8.79 -3.32
N ILE A 369 -4.37 8.23 -3.86
CA ILE A 369 -3.86 8.65 -5.17
C ILE A 369 -4.49 7.84 -6.31
N PHE A 370 -4.65 8.45 -7.48
CA PHE A 370 -5.35 7.86 -8.62
C PHE A 370 -4.64 6.66 -9.29
N TYR A 371 -3.39 6.41 -8.97
CA TYR A 371 -2.64 5.26 -9.47
C TYR A 371 -2.38 4.21 -8.38
N GLN A 372 -3.26 4.09 -7.41
CA GLN A 372 -3.22 2.95 -6.49
C GLN A 372 -3.57 1.68 -7.25
N GLY A 373 -2.77 0.64 -7.08
CA GLY A 373 -3.11 -0.69 -7.59
C GLY A 373 -4.08 -1.40 -6.66
N TYR A 374 -3.86 -1.26 -5.36
CA TYR A 374 -4.75 -1.77 -4.29
C TYR A 374 -4.41 -1.15 -2.95
N THR A 375 -5.34 -1.31 -2.02
CA THR A 375 -5.14 -0.98 -0.60
C THR A 375 -5.64 -2.12 0.26
N TYR A 376 -4.96 -2.42 1.37
CA TYR A 376 -5.48 -3.37 2.33
C TYR A 376 -5.27 -2.98 3.78
N VAL A 377 -6.12 -3.55 4.63
CA VAL A 377 -5.97 -3.62 6.07
C VAL A 377 -5.89 -5.09 6.47
N ALA A 378 -4.70 -5.57 6.81
CA ALA A 378 -4.54 -6.87 7.44
C ALA A 378 -4.77 -6.72 8.95
N GLN A 379 -5.65 -7.53 9.51
CA GLN A 379 -6.13 -7.42 10.87
C GLN A 379 -6.06 -8.77 11.59
N THR A 380 -5.55 -8.81 12.82
CA THR A 380 -5.71 -9.95 13.71
C THR A 380 -6.58 -9.56 14.90
N ARG A 381 -7.69 -10.29 15.10
CA ARG A 381 -8.75 -9.99 16.07
C ARG A 381 -8.67 -10.96 17.25
N PRO A 382 -8.28 -10.52 18.47
CA PRO A 382 -7.97 -11.42 19.57
C PRO A 382 -9.15 -12.29 20.01
N ASP A 383 -10.37 -11.76 19.98
CA ASP A 383 -11.58 -12.42 20.45
C ASP A 383 -12.32 -13.22 19.36
N ALA A 384 -11.86 -13.17 18.11
CA ALA A 384 -12.48 -13.91 17.01
C ALA A 384 -12.09 -15.40 17.01
N PRO A 385 -12.94 -16.29 16.47
CA PRO A 385 -12.64 -17.70 16.30
C PRO A 385 -11.36 -17.93 15.52
N GLY A 386 -10.65 -19.02 15.80
CA GLY A 386 -9.35 -19.32 15.17
C GLY A 386 -9.36 -19.36 13.64
N LEU A 387 -10.50 -19.69 13.00
CA LEU A 387 -10.63 -19.70 11.54
C LEU A 387 -10.82 -18.30 10.92
N THR A 388 -11.37 -17.38 11.68
CA THR A 388 -11.68 -16.01 11.24
C THR A 388 -10.86 -14.95 11.99
N LYS A 389 -9.93 -15.35 12.86
CA LYS A 389 -9.09 -14.44 13.66
C LYS A 389 -8.30 -13.48 12.80
N GLY A 390 -7.61 -13.99 11.77
CA GLY A 390 -6.90 -13.18 10.79
C GLY A 390 -7.78 -12.82 9.61
N MET A 391 -7.84 -11.54 9.27
CA MET A 391 -8.68 -11.02 8.21
C MET A 391 -7.91 -10.03 7.36
N LEU A 392 -7.89 -10.24 6.06
CA LEU A 392 -7.41 -9.27 5.08
C LEU A 392 -8.60 -8.53 4.50
N TRP A 393 -8.71 -7.23 4.73
CA TRP A 393 -9.66 -6.34 4.07
C TRP A 393 -8.98 -5.75 2.86
N TYR A 394 -9.38 -6.16 1.67
CA TYR A 394 -8.71 -5.84 0.42
C TYR A 394 -9.60 -4.99 -0.49
N GLY A 395 -9.10 -3.82 -0.90
CA GLY A 395 -9.75 -2.92 -1.86
C GLY A 395 -8.90 -2.80 -3.12
N PRO A 396 -9.36 -3.35 -4.26
CA PRO A 396 -8.69 -3.14 -5.54
C PRO A 396 -8.73 -1.68 -5.97
N ASP A 397 -7.71 -1.22 -6.71
CA ASP A 397 -7.62 0.12 -7.27
C ASP A 397 -7.66 1.24 -6.21
N VAL A 398 -8.17 2.41 -6.54
CA VAL A 398 -8.18 3.62 -5.70
C VAL A 398 -9.08 3.46 -4.48
N ALA A 399 -8.53 3.58 -3.28
CA ALA A 399 -9.25 3.34 -2.02
C ALA A 399 -10.54 4.17 -1.87
N TYR A 400 -10.58 5.41 -2.37
CA TYR A 400 -11.74 6.29 -2.26
C TYR A 400 -12.97 5.74 -3.01
N THR A 401 -12.76 5.16 -4.19
CA THR A 401 -13.80 4.62 -5.06
C THR A 401 -13.85 3.09 -5.07
N SER A 402 -13.19 2.43 -4.11
CA SER A 402 -13.15 0.98 -3.96
C SER A 402 -14.04 0.49 -2.83
N CYS A 403 -14.35 -0.81 -2.84
CA CYS A 403 -15.03 -1.51 -1.75
C CYS A 403 -14.10 -2.57 -1.16
N PHE A 404 -13.89 -2.52 0.17
CA PHE A 404 -13.01 -3.46 0.85
C PHE A 404 -13.72 -4.79 1.12
N VAL A 405 -13.12 -5.89 0.67
CA VAL A 405 -13.66 -7.24 0.77
C VAL A 405 -12.85 -8.06 1.77
N PRO A 406 -13.48 -8.76 2.73
CA PRO A 406 -12.79 -9.58 3.72
C PRO A 406 -12.36 -10.93 3.15
N PHE A 407 -11.07 -11.27 3.33
CA PHE A 407 -10.47 -12.56 3.04
C PHE A 407 -9.85 -13.12 4.32
N PRO A 408 -10.42 -14.19 4.92
CA PRO A 408 -9.81 -14.83 6.09
C PRO A 408 -8.41 -15.38 5.76
N SER A 409 -7.44 -15.17 6.64
CA SER A 409 -6.04 -15.62 6.43
C SER A 409 -5.91 -17.14 6.22
N LYS A 410 -6.89 -17.89 6.70
CA LYS A 410 -6.97 -19.36 6.58
C LYS A 410 -7.82 -19.86 5.40
N ALA A 411 -8.31 -18.99 4.54
CA ALA A 411 -8.98 -19.44 3.31
C ALA A 411 -8.00 -20.27 2.46
N LEU A 412 -8.49 -21.35 1.87
CA LEU A 412 -7.66 -22.30 1.10
C LEU A 412 -7.38 -21.83 -0.33
N GLN A 413 -8.05 -20.78 -0.75
CA GLN A 413 -7.86 -20.11 -2.04
C GLN A 413 -8.54 -18.74 -2.02
N LEU A 414 -8.26 -17.94 -3.03
CA LEU A 414 -8.94 -16.69 -3.34
C LEU A 414 -9.86 -16.87 -4.56
N PRO A 415 -10.89 -16.04 -4.74
CA PRO A 415 -11.72 -16.06 -5.94
C PRO A 415 -10.84 -15.88 -7.19
N HIS A 416 -11.11 -16.68 -8.22
CA HIS A 416 -10.31 -16.67 -9.44
C HIS A 416 -10.20 -15.27 -10.08
N ASN A 417 -11.29 -14.50 -10.09
CA ASN A 417 -11.32 -13.16 -10.67
C ASN A 417 -10.43 -12.13 -9.94
N TYR A 418 -10.07 -12.36 -8.68
CA TYR A 418 -9.09 -11.54 -7.96
C TYR A 418 -7.64 -11.96 -8.24
N GLN A 419 -7.42 -13.18 -8.76
CA GLN A 419 -6.09 -13.73 -9.04
C GLN A 419 -5.65 -13.55 -10.49
N ILE A 420 -6.47 -12.89 -11.30
CA ILE A 420 -6.18 -12.59 -12.71
C ILE A 420 -6.27 -11.09 -12.97
N GLY A 421 -5.59 -10.64 -13.99
CA GLY A 421 -5.61 -9.26 -14.48
C GLY A 421 -4.43 -8.99 -15.39
N ASP A 422 -4.62 -8.07 -16.32
CA ASP A 422 -3.57 -7.60 -17.23
C ASP A 422 -3.79 -6.10 -17.46
N PRO A 423 -2.88 -5.22 -17.01
CA PRO A 423 -3.03 -3.78 -17.17
C PRO A 423 -3.02 -3.32 -18.65
N GLN A 424 -2.59 -4.18 -19.57
CA GLN A 424 -2.59 -3.91 -21.00
C GLN A 424 -3.88 -4.36 -21.69
N ARG A 425 -4.76 -5.06 -20.98
CA ARG A 425 -5.97 -5.65 -21.57
C ARG A 425 -7.16 -5.60 -20.63
N PHE A 426 -8.09 -4.70 -20.93
CA PHE A 426 -9.38 -4.67 -20.24
C PHE A 426 -10.11 -6.02 -20.30
N SER A 427 -10.62 -6.50 -19.17
CA SER A 427 -11.42 -7.71 -19.07
C SER A 427 -12.45 -7.60 -17.96
N ARG A 428 -13.70 -7.96 -18.24
CA ARG A 428 -14.74 -8.09 -17.23
C ARG A 428 -14.57 -9.33 -16.33
N ASP A 429 -13.67 -10.23 -16.70
CA ASP A 429 -13.39 -11.42 -15.89
C ASP A 429 -12.47 -11.11 -14.69
N ALA A 430 -11.68 -10.02 -14.76
CA ALA A 430 -10.80 -9.59 -13.70
C ALA A 430 -11.53 -8.61 -12.77
N ALA A 431 -11.52 -8.89 -11.47
CA ALA A 431 -12.16 -8.06 -10.46
C ALA A 431 -11.61 -6.63 -10.46
N TRP A 432 -10.27 -6.49 -10.56
CA TRP A 432 -9.60 -5.19 -10.54
C TRP A 432 -10.21 -4.20 -11.55
N TRP A 433 -10.50 -4.63 -12.78
CA TRP A 433 -11.07 -3.78 -13.80
C TRP A 433 -12.47 -3.23 -13.49
N ALA A 434 -13.24 -3.88 -12.60
CA ALA A 434 -14.52 -3.33 -12.16
C ALA A 434 -14.32 -2.04 -11.36
N PHE A 435 -13.30 -2.03 -10.49
CA PHE A 435 -13.00 -0.89 -9.62
C PHE A 435 -12.32 0.24 -10.39
N ASP A 436 -11.30 -0.06 -11.18
CA ASP A 436 -10.61 0.92 -12.03
C ASP A 436 -11.57 1.60 -13.03
N PHE A 437 -12.48 0.82 -13.64
CA PHE A 437 -13.47 1.39 -14.54
C PHE A 437 -14.36 2.42 -13.83
N VAL A 438 -14.89 2.10 -12.64
CA VAL A 438 -15.72 3.03 -11.85
C VAL A 438 -14.92 4.27 -11.45
N ALA A 439 -13.69 4.09 -10.98
CA ALA A 439 -12.82 5.21 -10.57
C ALA A 439 -12.54 6.17 -11.72
N ASN A 440 -12.18 5.64 -12.89
CA ASN A 440 -11.88 6.45 -14.08
C ASN A 440 -13.13 7.10 -14.67
N TRP A 441 -14.27 6.39 -14.71
CA TRP A 441 -15.51 6.94 -15.21
C TRP A 441 -16.06 8.06 -14.32
N ALA A 442 -15.90 7.94 -13.01
CA ALA A 442 -16.32 8.97 -12.05
C ALA A 442 -15.73 10.35 -12.34
N ARG A 443 -14.55 10.42 -12.96
CA ARG A 443 -13.86 11.68 -13.27
C ARG A 443 -14.61 12.59 -14.24
N LEU A 444 -15.57 12.08 -14.98
CA LEU A 444 -16.44 12.87 -15.85
C LEU A 444 -17.34 13.84 -15.06
N ASN A 445 -17.74 13.46 -13.83
CA ASN A 445 -18.49 14.30 -12.90
C ASN A 445 -18.26 13.84 -11.47
N TYR A 446 -17.01 13.99 -10.99
CA TYR A 446 -16.46 13.31 -9.84
C TYR A 446 -17.30 13.44 -8.57
N GLN A 447 -17.55 14.69 -8.11
CA GLN A 447 -18.29 14.90 -6.86
C GLN A 447 -19.69 14.27 -6.91
N ARG A 448 -20.39 14.44 -8.02
CA ARG A 448 -21.75 13.92 -8.13
C ARG A 448 -21.76 12.40 -8.18
N MET A 449 -20.98 11.78 -9.07
CA MET A 449 -20.92 10.32 -9.19
C MET A 449 -20.46 9.68 -7.88
N CYS A 450 -19.47 10.26 -7.22
CA CYS A 450 -19.04 9.76 -5.91
C CYS A 450 -20.14 9.90 -4.85
N GLN A 451 -20.73 11.09 -4.68
CA GLN A 451 -21.67 11.34 -3.58
C GLN A 451 -23.04 10.66 -3.77
N VAL A 452 -23.50 10.54 -5.01
CA VAL A 452 -24.86 10.06 -5.32
C VAL A 452 -24.90 8.57 -5.63
N ASP A 453 -23.84 8.03 -6.24
CA ASP A 453 -23.85 6.67 -6.78
C ASP A 453 -22.83 5.77 -6.07
N ILE A 454 -21.55 6.12 -6.08
CA ILE A 454 -20.46 5.25 -5.64
C ILE A 454 -20.45 5.07 -4.12
N LEU A 455 -20.34 6.18 -3.36
CA LEU A 455 -20.21 6.11 -1.91
C LEU A 455 -21.45 5.54 -1.19
N PRO A 456 -22.69 5.74 -1.66
CA PRO A 456 -23.85 5.05 -1.08
C PRO A 456 -23.77 3.53 -1.23
N LEU A 457 -23.45 3.02 -2.43
CA LEU A 457 -23.27 1.59 -2.66
C LEU A 457 -22.07 1.02 -1.88
N GLN A 458 -20.96 1.73 -1.87
CA GLN A 458 -19.77 1.38 -1.09
C GLN A 458 -20.13 1.15 0.39
N ARG A 459 -20.82 2.12 1.03
CA ARG A 459 -21.22 2.02 2.44
C ARG A 459 -22.19 0.86 2.68
N GLU A 460 -23.13 0.64 1.78
CA GLU A 460 -24.07 -0.48 1.86
C GLU A 460 -23.32 -1.82 1.82
N LEU A 461 -22.45 -1.99 0.83
CA LEU A 461 -21.64 -3.20 0.67
C LEU A 461 -20.70 -3.43 1.86
N GLU A 462 -19.97 -2.42 2.30
CA GLU A 462 -19.04 -2.54 3.44
C GLU A 462 -19.77 -2.82 4.75
N SER A 463 -20.95 -2.23 4.97
CA SER A 463 -21.82 -2.61 6.10
C SER A 463 -22.28 -4.07 6.02
N ARG A 464 -22.58 -4.56 4.82
CA ARG A 464 -22.91 -5.98 4.60
C ARG A 464 -21.69 -6.87 4.88
N GLN A 465 -20.48 -6.49 4.39
CA GLN A 465 -19.26 -7.22 4.66
C GLN A 465 -18.99 -7.37 6.17
N ALA A 466 -19.20 -6.31 6.95
CA ALA A 466 -19.02 -6.37 8.39
C ALA A 466 -19.97 -7.41 9.04
N LYS A 467 -21.24 -7.42 8.63
CA LYS A 467 -22.22 -8.40 9.12
C LYS A 467 -21.90 -9.84 8.69
N GLU A 468 -21.41 -10.02 7.47
CA GLU A 468 -20.97 -11.33 6.99
C GLU A 468 -19.82 -11.88 7.86
N VAL A 469 -18.85 -11.04 8.21
CA VAL A 469 -17.75 -11.44 9.10
C VAL A 469 -18.26 -11.78 10.49
N GLU A 470 -19.21 -11.03 11.07
CA GLU A 470 -19.85 -11.36 12.34
C GLU A 470 -20.62 -12.69 12.28
N GLU A 471 -21.27 -12.99 11.14
CA GLU A 471 -21.94 -14.27 10.91
C GLU A 471 -20.96 -15.42 10.81
N TRP A 472 -19.83 -15.22 10.12
CA TRP A 472 -18.74 -16.20 10.05
C TRP A 472 -18.17 -16.45 11.46
N ASP A 473 -17.94 -15.41 12.26
CA ASP A 473 -17.48 -15.55 13.65
C ASP A 473 -18.44 -16.40 14.48
N ARG A 474 -19.75 -16.15 14.42
CA ARG A 474 -20.76 -16.96 15.12
C ARG A 474 -20.77 -18.41 14.61
N ARG A 475 -20.71 -18.61 13.31
CA ARG A 475 -20.77 -19.93 12.67
C ARG A 475 -19.56 -20.78 13.03
N PHE A 476 -18.39 -20.19 13.09
CA PHE A 476 -17.12 -20.89 13.34
C PHE A 476 -16.67 -20.83 14.81
N SER A 477 -17.48 -20.29 15.71
CA SER A 477 -17.17 -20.23 17.16
C SER A 477 -16.98 -21.60 17.81
N GLU A 478 -17.72 -22.60 17.33
CA GLU A 478 -17.65 -23.99 17.82
C GLU A 478 -16.80 -24.90 16.90
N GLY A 479 -16.11 -24.33 15.92
CA GLY A 479 -15.36 -25.04 14.89
C GLY A 479 -16.08 -25.04 13.54
N GLY A 480 -15.44 -25.62 12.53
CA GLY A 480 -15.97 -25.68 11.16
C GLY A 480 -14.90 -26.13 10.18
N SER A 481 -15.22 -26.16 8.88
CA SER A 481 -14.28 -26.57 7.85
C SER A 481 -13.72 -25.36 7.09
N LEU A 482 -12.44 -25.45 6.71
CA LEU A 482 -11.77 -24.43 5.89
C LEU A 482 -12.40 -24.32 4.50
N GLU A 483 -12.90 -25.44 3.96
CA GLU A 483 -13.58 -25.47 2.66
C GLU A 483 -14.90 -24.69 2.72
N GLU A 484 -15.62 -24.76 3.83
CA GLU A 484 -16.84 -24.01 4.02
C GLU A 484 -16.56 -22.51 4.14
N LEU A 485 -15.60 -22.12 4.96
CA LEU A 485 -15.14 -20.73 5.09
C LEU A 485 -14.72 -20.16 3.74
N THR A 486 -13.92 -20.93 2.99
CA THR A 486 -13.45 -20.53 1.65
C THR A 486 -14.62 -20.29 0.70
N ARG A 487 -15.61 -21.18 0.64
CA ARG A 487 -16.80 -20.98 -0.22
C ARG A 487 -17.62 -19.76 0.16
N LEU A 488 -17.77 -19.48 1.45
CA LEU A 488 -18.47 -18.27 1.91
C LEU A 488 -17.73 -17.01 1.48
N CYS A 489 -16.43 -16.99 1.63
CA CYS A 489 -15.56 -15.89 1.20
C CYS A 489 -15.65 -15.66 -0.32
N GLU A 490 -15.52 -16.72 -1.14
CA GLU A 490 -15.65 -16.64 -2.60
C GLU A 490 -17.02 -16.12 -3.04
N HIS A 491 -18.09 -16.62 -2.43
CA HIS A 491 -19.45 -16.17 -2.72
C HIS A 491 -19.65 -14.69 -2.41
N ASN A 492 -19.19 -14.24 -1.25
CA ASN A 492 -19.25 -12.84 -0.84
C ASN A 492 -18.49 -11.92 -1.80
N ALA A 493 -17.25 -12.26 -2.13
CA ALA A 493 -16.42 -11.48 -3.05
C ALA A 493 -17.03 -11.40 -4.47
N ALA A 494 -17.61 -12.50 -4.96
CA ALA A 494 -18.30 -12.52 -6.26
C ALA A 494 -19.50 -11.57 -6.29
N GLN A 495 -20.27 -11.47 -5.20
CA GLN A 495 -21.40 -10.54 -5.09
C GLN A 495 -20.95 -9.08 -5.13
N VAL A 496 -19.80 -8.74 -4.51
CA VAL A 496 -19.26 -7.39 -4.54
C VAL A 496 -18.85 -7.01 -5.95
N VAL A 497 -18.11 -7.87 -6.65
CA VAL A 497 -17.68 -7.61 -8.04
C VAL A 497 -18.88 -7.47 -8.97
N ALA A 498 -19.91 -8.31 -8.82
CA ALA A 498 -21.15 -8.20 -9.61
C ALA A 498 -21.84 -6.84 -9.39
N ALA A 499 -22.02 -6.43 -8.14
CA ALA A 499 -22.62 -5.13 -7.81
C ALA A 499 -21.77 -3.95 -8.35
N TRP A 500 -20.44 -4.08 -8.37
CA TRP A 500 -19.57 -3.04 -8.90
C TRP A 500 -19.62 -2.93 -10.43
N TRP A 501 -19.81 -4.04 -11.13
CA TRP A 501 -20.07 -4.01 -12.57
C TRP A 501 -21.46 -3.45 -12.91
N GLU A 502 -22.49 -3.75 -12.11
CA GLU A 502 -23.82 -3.13 -12.24
C GLU A 502 -23.72 -1.61 -12.06
N LEU A 503 -22.97 -1.14 -11.04
CA LEU A 503 -22.70 0.27 -10.85
C LEU A 503 -21.99 0.88 -12.07
N ALA A 504 -20.99 0.21 -12.63
CA ALA A 504 -20.28 0.68 -13.82
C ALA A 504 -21.23 0.89 -15.02
N ASP A 505 -22.11 -0.08 -15.27
CA ASP A 505 -23.11 0.00 -16.34
C ASP A 505 -24.14 1.11 -16.09
N ASP A 506 -24.56 1.28 -14.84
CA ASP A 506 -25.46 2.35 -14.41
C ASP A 506 -24.84 3.75 -14.60
N LEU A 507 -23.56 3.91 -14.24
CA LEU A 507 -22.84 5.17 -14.42
C LEU A 507 -22.75 5.57 -15.90
N ILE A 508 -22.47 4.61 -16.79
CA ILE A 508 -22.46 4.85 -18.24
C ILE A 508 -23.82 5.36 -18.70
N ALA A 509 -24.91 4.63 -18.36
CA ALA A 509 -26.26 4.99 -18.80
C ALA A 509 -26.72 6.33 -18.22
N ARG A 510 -26.40 6.58 -16.94
CA ARG A 510 -26.86 7.78 -16.21
C ARG A 510 -26.15 9.06 -16.60
N TYR A 511 -24.89 8.98 -16.99
CA TYR A 511 -24.04 10.14 -17.25
C TYR A 511 -23.49 10.23 -18.66
N SER A 512 -24.09 9.52 -19.63
CA SER A 512 -23.68 9.62 -21.03
C SER A 512 -23.86 11.03 -21.59
N ASP A 513 -22.93 11.44 -22.44
CA ASP A 513 -22.92 12.72 -23.18
C ASP A 513 -22.93 13.98 -22.31
N GLY A 514 -22.46 13.87 -21.03
CA GLY A 514 -22.42 15.02 -20.11
C GLY A 514 -23.78 15.45 -19.56
N TYR A 515 -24.81 14.64 -19.72
CA TYR A 515 -26.13 14.84 -19.11
C TYR A 515 -26.27 14.01 -17.84
N ILE A 516 -27.30 14.33 -17.04
CA ILE A 516 -27.84 13.43 -16.03
C ILE A 516 -29.13 12.84 -16.61
N ASN A 517 -29.06 11.58 -17.03
CA ASN A 517 -30.21 10.87 -17.57
C ASN A 517 -31.02 10.25 -16.41
N LEU A 518 -32.04 10.96 -15.96
CA LEU A 518 -32.92 10.48 -14.90
C LEU A 518 -33.84 9.39 -15.47
N PRO A 519 -34.12 8.33 -14.69
CA PRO A 519 -35.09 7.32 -15.07
C PRO A 519 -36.43 7.97 -15.41
N GLY A 520 -37.02 7.61 -16.55
CA GLY A 520 -38.34 8.05 -16.92
C GLY A 520 -39.40 7.52 -15.91
N ARG A 521 -40.50 8.24 -15.74
CA ARG A 521 -41.67 7.69 -15.08
C ARG A 521 -42.25 6.56 -15.95
N ALA A 522 -42.96 5.61 -15.33
CA ALA A 522 -43.56 4.48 -16.07
C ALA A 522 -44.27 4.95 -17.35
N GLY A 523 -43.78 4.45 -18.51
CA GLY A 523 -44.32 4.81 -19.84
C GLY A 523 -43.79 6.12 -20.45
N GLN A 524 -42.81 6.78 -19.83
CA GLN A 524 -42.15 7.97 -20.39
C GLN A 524 -40.65 7.71 -20.61
N PRO A 525 -40.04 8.30 -21.66
CA PRO A 525 -38.61 8.19 -21.87
C PRO A 525 -37.83 8.90 -20.74
N PRO A 526 -36.53 8.52 -20.54
CA PRO A 526 -35.65 9.26 -19.66
C PRO A 526 -35.61 10.74 -20.04
N ALA A 527 -35.53 11.62 -19.04
CA ALA A 527 -35.38 13.05 -19.27
C ALA A 527 -33.92 13.47 -19.01
N PRO A 528 -33.15 13.85 -20.04
CA PRO A 528 -31.79 14.33 -19.84
C PRO A 528 -31.80 15.72 -19.17
N VAL A 529 -31.01 15.87 -18.13
CA VAL A 529 -30.81 17.14 -17.44
C VAL A 529 -29.44 17.66 -17.80
N PRO A 530 -29.32 18.84 -18.44
CA PRO A 530 -28.03 19.44 -18.74
C PRO A 530 -27.25 19.72 -17.46
N VAL A 531 -25.97 19.36 -17.44
CA VAL A 531 -25.03 19.68 -16.38
C VAL A 531 -24.12 20.79 -16.87
N GLY A 532 -24.37 22.03 -16.43
CA GLY A 532 -23.47 23.13 -16.70
C GLY A 532 -22.26 23.10 -15.77
N TYR A 533 -21.28 23.95 -16.03
CA TYR A 533 -20.19 24.16 -15.09
C TYR A 533 -20.71 24.95 -13.87
N PRO A 534 -20.29 24.60 -12.64
CA PRO A 534 -20.68 25.32 -11.44
C PRO A 534 -20.21 26.78 -11.47
N SER A 535 -21.08 27.70 -11.04
CA SER A 535 -20.77 29.15 -11.05
C SER A 535 -19.50 29.50 -10.27
N GLN A 536 -19.21 28.76 -9.20
CA GLN A 536 -17.97 28.93 -8.43
C GLN A 536 -16.73 28.67 -9.29
N TRP A 537 -16.72 27.59 -10.06
CA TRP A 537 -15.58 27.26 -10.94
C TRP A 537 -15.48 28.27 -12.09
N LEU A 538 -16.61 28.66 -12.68
CA LEU A 538 -16.67 29.71 -13.70
C LEU A 538 -16.07 31.02 -13.20
N GLY A 539 -16.38 31.42 -11.95
CA GLY A 539 -15.82 32.61 -11.32
C GLY A 539 -14.31 32.49 -11.06
N LEU A 540 -13.80 31.29 -10.73
CA LEU A 540 -12.37 31.07 -10.51
C LEU A 540 -11.56 31.15 -11.81
N THR A 541 -12.10 30.63 -12.91
CA THR A 541 -11.41 30.60 -14.20
C THR A 541 -11.55 31.90 -14.99
N ASP A 542 -12.58 32.69 -14.72
CA ASP A 542 -12.91 33.94 -15.41
C ASP A 542 -12.99 33.80 -16.96
N TYR A 543 -13.07 32.58 -17.46
CA TYR A 543 -13.04 32.22 -18.89
C TYR A 543 -11.96 32.92 -19.73
N ARG A 544 -10.84 33.30 -19.13
CA ARG A 544 -9.80 34.10 -19.79
C ARG A 544 -9.18 33.43 -20.99
N ASP A 545 -9.04 32.11 -20.91
CA ASP A 545 -8.38 31.27 -21.93
C ASP A 545 -9.39 30.50 -22.81
N GLY A 546 -10.65 30.88 -22.73
CA GLY A 546 -11.70 30.32 -23.58
C GLY A 546 -11.74 30.93 -24.97
N PRO A 547 -12.59 30.41 -25.87
CA PRO A 547 -12.83 31.05 -27.15
C PRO A 547 -13.27 32.52 -26.92
N VAL A 548 -12.71 33.41 -27.73
CA VAL A 548 -13.01 34.84 -27.69
C VAL A 548 -14.52 35.00 -27.61
N SER A 549 -14.99 35.68 -26.57
CA SER A 549 -16.39 35.94 -26.34
C SER A 549 -17.02 36.52 -27.60
N TYR A 550 -18.16 35.98 -27.96
CA TYR A 550 -18.97 36.62 -28.97
C TYR A 550 -19.30 38.04 -28.53
N ASP A 551 -18.85 39.01 -29.27
CA ASP A 551 -19.27 40.38 -29.09
C ASP A 551 -20.72 40.47 -29.58
N MET A 552 -21.64 39.88 -28.80
CA MET A 552 -23.05 40.00 -29.05
C MET A 552 -23.44 41.40 -28.60
N LYS A 553 -23.37 42.34 -29.55
CA LYS A 553 -24.12 43.59 -29.42
C LYS A 553 -25.61 43.23 -29.50
N LEU A 554 -26.23 43.07 -28.33
CA LEU A 554 -27.67 43.05 -28.22
C LEU A 554 -28.21 44.44 -28.52
#